data_37cbb1f42e9384915b4152533886fbfd
#
_entry.id   37cbb1f42e9384915b4152533886fbfd
#
_cell.length_a   1.000
_cell.length_b   1.000
_cell.length_c   1.000
_cell.angle_alpha   90.00
_cell.angle_beta   90.00
_cell.angle_gamma   90.00
#
_symmetry.space_group_name_H-M   'P 1'
#
loop_
_entity.id
_entity.type
_entity.pdbx_description
1 polymer ?
#
loop_
_entity_poly.entity_id
_entity_poly.type
_entity_poly.pdbx_seq_one_letter_code
_entity_poly.pdbx_strand_id
1 'polypeptide(L)'
;LLLALVTLGAAGPSLQRVELPVIKRADALVIVLDLSASMLAADVQPSRVQRARQKILDLLDTREEGVTGLVVFAGDAHIVTPLTDDTRTIANLMPALSPAIMPLPGADAASAVALASELLLTAGAQGGHILLMTDGLPGFESNRVRSALDDSGASLAILGIGTTTGAPIPLPNGGFLKDNR
;
A
#
# COMPACT_ATOMS: atom_id res chain seq x y z
N LEU A 1 46.09 -21.10 32.64
CA LEU A 1 44.86 -21.84 32.43
C LEU A 1 43.67 -21.16 33.11
N LEU A 2 43.78 -20.85 34.41
CA LEU A 2 42.72 -20.20 35.22
C LEU A 2 42.28 -18.84 34.65
N LEU A 3 43.21 -18.01 34.22
CA LEU A 3 42.92 -16.69 33.64
C LEU A 3 42.14 -16.82 32.30
N ALA A 4 42.48 -17.80 31.46
CA ALA A 4 41.78 -18.06 30.21
C ALA A 4 40.33 -18.54 30.42
N LEU A 5 40.09 -19.32 31.47
CA LEU A 5 38.76 -19.76 31.85
C LEU A 5 37.89 -18.62 32.38
N VAL A 6 38.48 -17.71 33.16
CA VAL A 6 37.76 -16.53 33.67
C VAL A 6 37.43 -15.55 32.56
N THR A 7 38.32 -15.32 31.59
CA THR A 7 38.02 -14.45 30.45
C THR A 7 36.97 -15.05 29.52
N LEU A 8 36.97 -16.38 29.32
CA LEU A 8 35.91 -17.06 28.52
C LEU A 8 34.55 -16.99 29.22
N GLY A 9 34.51 -17.10 30.56
CA GLY A 9 33.30 -16.96 31.34
C GLY A 9 32.76 -15.53 31.34
N ALA A 10 33.63 -14.53 31.38
CA ALA A 10 33.25 -13.13 31.34
C ALA A 10 32.79 -12.66 29.94
N ALA A 11 33.22 -13.33 28.87
CA ALA A 11 32.80 -13.05 27.49
C ALA A 11 31.30 -13.43 27.23
N GLY A 12 30.66 -14.19 28.14
CA GLY A 12 29.25 -14.54 28.06
C GLY A 12 28.80 -15.14 26.73
N PRO A 13 29.46 -16.23 26.23
CA PRO A 13 29.06 -16.79 24.95
C PRO A 13 27.61 -17.24 25.00
N SER A 14 26.71 -16.50 24.32
CA SER A 14 25.31 -16.90 24.17
C SER A 14 25.23 -17.99 23.12
N LEU A 15 24.91 -19.21 23.54
CA LEU A 15 24.61 -20.34 22.67
C LEU A 15 23.11 -20.40 22.31
N GLN A 16 22.33 -19.46 22.82
CA GLN A 16 20.95 -19.35 22.39
C GLN A 16 20.87 -18.81 20.97
N ARG A 17 20.39 -19.65 20.04
CA ARG A 17 19.88 -19.16 18.76
C ARG A 17 18.66 -18.32 19.07
N VAL A 18 18.80 -17.02 18.97
CA VAL A 18 17.66 -16.12 18.87
C VAL A 18 17.05 -16.48 17.51
N GLU A 19 15.94 -17.18 17.51
CA GLU A 19 15.10 -17.29 16.33
C GLU A 19 14.64 -15.86 16.03
N LEU A 20 15.28 -15.24 15.06
CA LEU A 20 14.74 -14.02 14.48
C LEU A 20 13.33 -14.37 14.01
N PRO A 21 12.31 -13.56 14.34
CA PRO A 21 10.97 -13.79 13.84
C PRO A 21 11.08 -13.87 12.31
N VAL A 22 10.97 -15.08 11.78
CA VAL A 22 10.86 -15.29 10.34
C VAL A 22 9.51 -14.70 10.01
N ILE A 23 9.50 -13.44 9.54
CA ILE A 23 8.34 -12.87 8.87
C ILE A 23 7.98 -13.94 7.84
N LYS A 24 6.82 -14.57 8.02
CA LYS A 24 6.33 -15.55 7.05
C LYS A 24 6.18 -14.77 5.75
N ARG A 25 7.15 -14.94 4.86
CA ARG A 25 7.29 -14.14 3.62
C ARG A 25 6.06 -14.18 2.71
N ALA A 26 5.20 -15.20 2.92
CA ALA A 26 3.96 -15.40 2.19
C ALA A 26 2.80 -14.46 2.58
N ASP A 27 2.87 -13.79 3.75
CA ASP A 27 1.75 -13.00 4.28
C ASP A 27 2.01 -11.47 4.24
N ALA A 28 2.93 -11.02 3.40
CA ALA A 28 3.16 -9.60 3.21
C ALA A 28 2.16 -9.03 2.19
N LEU A 29 1.46 -7.97 2.58
CA LEU A 29 0.51 -7.25 1.76
C LEU A 29 0.90 -5.78 1.66
N VAL A 30 0.97 -5.23 0.45
CA VAL A 30 1.04 -3.78 0.25
C VAL A 30 -0.28 -3.32 -0.35
N ILE A 31 -0.96 -2.44 0.37
CA ILE A 31 -2.17 -1.77 -0.12
C ILE A 31 -1.73 -0.52 -0.88
N VAL A 32 -2.19 -0.38 -2.12
CA VAL A 32 -1.93 0.76 -2.99
C VAL A 32 -3.23 1.49 -3.22
N LEU A 33 -3.39 2.68 -2.63
CA LEU A 33 -4.63 3.45 -2.64
C LEU A 33 -4.52 4.63 -3.60
N ASP A 34 -5.43 4.70 -4.54
CA ASP A 34 -5.62 5.82 -5.45
C ASP A 34 -6.20 7.04 -4.70
N LEU A 35 -5.48 8.15 -4.76
CA LEU A 35 -5.89 9.45 -4.26
C LEU A 35 -5.97 10.49 -5.40
N SER A 36 -6.20 10.06 -6.63
CA SER A 36 -6.50 10.97 -7.74
C SER A 36 -7.81 11.73 -7.52
N ALA A 37 -7.98 12.83 -8.22
CA ALA A 37 -9.17 13.67 -8.09
C ALA A 37 -10.48 12.92 -8.43
N SER A 38 -10.44 11.92 -9.33
CA SER A 38 -11.60 11.10 -9.69
C SER A 38 -12.15 10.29 -8.51
N MET A 39 -11.32 10.01 -7.52
CA MET A 39 -11.74 9.33 -6.29
C MET A 39 -12.63 10.17 -5.37
N LEU A 40 -12.82 11.47 -5.67
CA LEU A 40 -13.81 12.33 -5.01
C LEU A 40 -15.22 12.12 -5.54
N ALA A 41 -15.41 11.45 -6.67
CA ALA A 41 -16.73 11.16 -7.23
C ALA A 41 -17.60 10.38 -6.23
N ALA A 42 -18.91 10.68 -6.25
CA ALA A 42 -19.89 10.14 -5.31
C ALA A 42 -20.90 9.18 -5.96
N ASP A 43 -20.52 8.52 -7.04
CA ASP A 43 -21.29 7.44 -7.65
C ASP A 43 -21.37 6.19 -6.74
N VAL A 44 -20.39 6.05 -5.85
CA VAL A 44 -20.38 5.11 -4.72
C VAL A 44 -20.37 5.92 -3.43
N GLN A 45 -21.43 5.83 -2.66
CA GLN A 45 -21.60 6.64 -1.45
C GLN A 45 -20.64 6.22 -0.32
N PRO A 46 -20.09 7.17 0.49
CA PRO A 46 -20.24 8.63 0.38
C PRO A 46 -19.40 9.26 -0.75
N SER A 47 -18.23 8.70 -1.07
CA SER A 47 -17.39 8.94 -2.24
C SER A 47 -16.50 7.72 -2.46
N ARG A 48 -15.88 7.60 -3.64
CA ARG A 48 -14.98 6.47 -3.96
C ARG A 48 -13.84 6.35 -2.93
N VAL A 49 -13.16 7.45 -2.60
CA VAL A 49 -12.07 7.43 -1.62
C VAL A 49 -12.56 7.04 -0.22
N GLN A 50 -13.73 7.50 0.20
CA GLN A 50 -14.27 7.12 1.49
C GLN A 50 -14.68 5.65 1.52
N ARG A 51 -15.23 5.13 0.42
CA ARG A 51 -15.52 3.71 0.28
C ARG A 51 -14.26 2.86 0.28
N ALA A 52 -13.20 3.31 -0.41
CA ALA A 52 -11.90 2.65 -0.38
C ALA A 52 -11.35 2.54 1.05
N ARG A 53 -11.35 3.65 1.80
CA ARG A 53 -10.89 3.65 3.20
C ARG A 53 -11.68 2.69 4.08
N GLN A 54 -13.01 2.65 3.95
CA GLN A 54 -13.85 1.70 4.69
C GLN A 54 -13.44 0.25 4.38
N LYS A 55 -13.21 -0.06 3.09
CA LYS A 55 -12.75 -1.40 2.69
C LYS A 55 -11.37 -1.74 3.20
N ILE A 56 -10.46 -0.77 3.28
CA ILE A 56 -9.15 -0.98 3.89
C ILE A 56 -9.31 -1.27 5.39
N LEU A 57 -10.12 -0.49 6.10
CA LEU A 57 -10.37 -0.73 7.54
C LEU A 57 -10.98 -2.10 7.79
N ASP A 58 -12.00 -2.51 7.00
CA ASP A 58 -12.60 -3.84 7.06
C ASP A 58 -11.53 -4.94 6.85
N LEU A 59 -10.62 -4.74 5.87
CA LEU A 59 -9.53 -5.68 5.57
C LEU A 59 -8.54 -5.77 6.73
N LEU A 60 -8.11 -4.62 7.27
CA LEU A 60 -7.15 -4.56 8.37
C LEU A 60 -7.71 -5.21 9.65
N ASP A 61 -9.00 -5.08 9.90
CA ASP A 61 -9.69 -5.66 11.06
C ASP A 61 -9.80 -7.20 10.97
N THR A 62 -9.82 -7.74 9.75
CA THR A 62 -9.87 -9.20 9.51
C THR A 62 -8.49 -9.86 9.42
N ARG A 63 -7.42 -9.07 9.32
CA ARG A 63 -6.04 -9.58 9.24
C ARG A 63 -5.49 -9.87 10.64
N GLU A 64 -5.37 -11.15 10.97
CA GLU A 64 -4.80 -11.59 12.26
C GLU A 64 -3.29 -11.79 12.19
N GLU A 65 -2.73 -12.10 11.01
CA GLU A 65 -1.31 -12.41 10.83
C GLU A 65 -0.73 -11.68 9.61
N GLY A 66 0.61 -11.63 9.54
CA GLY A 66 1.37 -11.05 8.43
C GLY A 66 1.70 -9.58 8.63
N VAL A 67 2.33 -8.98 7.63
CA VAL A 67 2.71 -7.57 7.63
C VAL A 67 2.00 -6.83 6.51
N THR A 68 1.61 -5.58 6.80
CA THR A 68 0.89 -4.74 5.84
C THR A 68 1.64 -3.43 5.65
N GLY A 69 1.83 -3.01 4.41
CA GLY A 69 2.32 -1.69 4.04
C GLY A 69 1.23 -0.88 3.33
N LEU A 70 1.38 0.44 3.31
CA LEU A 70 0.46 1.32 2.62
C LEU A 70 1.22 2.30 1.73
N VAL A 71 0.84 2.31 0.47
CA VAL A 71 1.28 3.26 -0.54
C VAL A 71 0.06 4.03 -1.03
N VAL A 72 0.20 5.32 -1.27
CA VAL A 72 -0.83 6.16 -1.91
C VAL A 72 -0.27 6.74 -3.19
N PHE A 73 -1.15 7.03 -4.15
CA PHE A 73 -0.72 7.66 -5.39
C PHE A 73 -1.76 8.61 -5.98
N ALA A 74 -1.24 9.53 -6.80
CA ALA A 74 -1.96 10.35 -7.77
C ALA A 74 -1.05 10.51 -9.00
N GLY A 75 -0.53 11.70 -9.30
CA GLY A 75 0.50 11.90 -10.33
C GLY A 75 1.88 11.36 -9.94
N ASP A 76 2.10 11.09 -8.67
CA ASP A 76 3.27 10.46 -8.06
C ASP A 76 2.84 9.47 -6.97
N ALA A 77 3.79 8.66 -6.46
CA ALA A 77 3.51 7.63 -5.46
C ALA A 77 4.35 7.84 -4.20
N HIS A 78 3.74 7.60 -3.02
CA HIS A 78 4.35 7.79 -1.72
C HIS A 78 4.07 6.63 -0.78
N ILE A 79 5.11 6.20 -0.03
CA ILE A 79 4.94 5.24 1.06
C ILE A 79 4.36 6.01 2.26
N VAL A 80 3.19 5.60 2.73
CA VAL A 80 2.56 6.11 3.95
C VAL A 80 3.04 5.34 5.17
N THR A 81 3.07 4.00 5.07
CA THR A 81 3.66 3.12 6.08
C THR A 81 4.47 2.03 5.40
N PRO A 82 5.69 1.73 5.90
CA PRO A 82 6.40 0.52 5.50
C PRO A 82 5.63 -0.72 5.96
N LEU A 83 6.13 -1.92 5.62
CA LEU A 83 5.56 -3.16 6.10
C LEU A 83 5.63 -3.22 7.64
N THR A 84 4.48 -3.37 8.28
CA THR A 84 4.30 -3.45 9.74
C THR A 84 3.25 -4.50 10.10
N ASP A 85 3.37 -5.12 11.25
CA ASP A 85 2.35 -5.96 11.87
C ASP A 85 1.31 -5.14 12.67
N ASP A 86 1.59 -3.84 12.90
CA ASP A 86 0.67 -2.93 13.57
C ASP A 86 -0.35 -2.33 12.59
N THR A 87 -1.43 -3.07 12.34
CA THR A 87 -2.54 -2.62 11.50
C THR A 87 -3.26 -1.39 12.05
N ARG A 88 -3.19 -1.13 13.37
CA ARG A 88 -3.79 0.05 14.01
C ARG A 88 -3.11 1.34 13.58
N THR A 89 -1.80 1.32 13.43
CA THR A 89 -1.06 2.48 12.89
C THR A 89 -1.58 2.86 11.51
N ILE A 90 -1.80 1.88 10.62
CA ILE A 90 -2.37 2.13 9.30
C ILE A 90 -3.81 2.68 9.42
N ALA A 91 -4.64 2.04 10.24
CA ALA A 91 -6.04 2.45 10.44
C ALA A 91 -6.16 3.91 10.93
N ASN A 92 -5.27 4.34 11.84
CA ASN A 92 -5.26 5.70 12.38
C ASN A 92 -4.90 6.77 11.33
N LEU A 93 -4.19 6.40 10.26
CA LEU A 93 -3.83 7.31 9.18
C LEU A 93 -4.95 7.47 8.14
N MET A 94 -5.87 6.49 8.04
CA MET A 94 -6.94 6.49 7.03
C MET A 94 -7.74 7.80 6.94
N PRO A 95 -8.16 8.45 8.04
CA PRO A 95 -8.95 9.68 7.95
C PRO A 95 -8.22 10.85 7.27
N ALA A 96 -6.89 10.89 7.35
CA ALA A 96 -6.07 11.95 6.77
C ALA A 96 -5.84 11.79 5.26
N LEU A 97 -5.97 10.57 4.74
CA LEU A 97 -5.67 10.28 3.33
C LEU A 97 -6.79 10.81 2.43
N SER A 98 -6.48 11.83 1.66
CA SER A 98 -7.42 12.44 0.70
C SER A 98 -6.68 12.94 -0.53
N PRO A 99 -7.35 13.11 -1.67
CA PRO A 99 -6.74 13.71 -2.86
C PRO A 99 -6.06 15.06 -2.59
N ALA A 100 -6.51 15.81 -1.59
CA ALA A 100 -5.97 17.12 -1.25
C ALA A 100 -4.54 17.10 -0.67
N ILE A 101 -4.06 15.95 -0.18
CA ILE A 101 -2.70 15.85 0.36
C ILE A 101 -1.65 15.51 -0.73
N MET A 102 -2.10 15.10 -1.91
CA MET A 102 -1.19 14.70 -2.98
C MET A 102 -0.54 15.93 -3.63
N PRO A 103 0.80 15.95 -3.72
CA PRO A 103 1.51 17.10 -4.24
C PRO A 103 1.36 17.27 -5.76
N LEU A 104 1.24 16.14 -6.49
CA LEU A 104 1.12 16.12 -7.94
C LEU A 104 -0.22 15.50 -8.36
N PRO A 105 -1.09 16.25 -9.07
CA PRO A 105 -2.33 15.70 -9.60
C PRO A 105 -2.04 14.71 -10.74
N GLY A 106 -2.87 13.68 -10.86
CA GLY A 106 -2.74 12.65 -11.89
C GLY A 106 -3.26 11.31 -11.40
N ALA A 107 -2.86 10.22 -12.09
CA ALA A 107 -3.17 8.84 -11.73
C ALA A 107 -2.08 7.91 -12.32
N ASP A 108 -0.88 7.87 -11.72
CA ASP A 108 0.24 6.99 -12.15
C ASP A 108 0.27 5.72 -11.29
N ALA A 109 -0.62 4.78 -11.59
CA ALA A 109 -0.71 3.50 -10.90
C ALA A 109 0.55 2.64 -11.09
N ALA A 110 1.25 2.78 -12.23
CA ALA A 110 2.45 1.99 -12.50
C ALA A 110 3.60 2.35 -11.54
N SER A 111 3.82 3.66 -11.30
CA SER A 111 4.80 4.11 -10.32
C SER A 111 4.46 3.63 -8.90
N ALA A 112 3.18 3.59 -8.56
CA ALA A 112 2.73 3.11 -7.25
C ALA A 112 2.96 1.60 -7.08
N VAL A 113 2.68 0.81 -8.10
CA VAL A 113 2.94 -0.64 -8.09
C VAL A 113 4.44 -0.93 -8.08
N ALA A 114 5.26 -0.16 -8.80
CA ALA A 114 6.72 -0.27 -8.73
C ALA A 114 7.24 0.00 -7.32
N LEU A 115 6.77 1.08 -6.68
CA LEU A 115 7.13 1.42 -5.31
C LEU A 115 6.69 0.35 -4.30
N ALA A 116 5.50 -0.23 -4.48
CA ALA A 116 5.00 -1.33 -3.65
C ALA A 116 5.84 -2.61 -3.84
N SER A 117 6.25 -2.91 -5.08
CA SER A 117 7.14 -4.02 -5.40
C SER A 117 8.51 -3.84 -4.74
N GLU A 118 9.09 -2.65 -4.81
CA GLU A 118 10.36 -2.31 -4.15
C GLU A 118 10.26 -2.45 -2.62
N LEU A 119 9.13 -2.03 -2.04
CA LEU A 119 8.88 -2.17 -0.60
C LEU A 119 8.88 -3.65 -0.18
N LEU A 120 8.25 -4.54 -0.95
CA LEU A 120 8.26 -5.98 -0.72
C LEU A 120 9.66 -6.57 -0.86
N LEU A 121 10.40 -6.19 -1.90
CA LEU A 121 11.78 -6.66 -2.15
C LEU A 121 12.71 -6.27 -1.02
N THR A 122 12.70 -4.99 -0.62
CA THR A 122 13.56 -4.44 0.43
C THR A 122 13.31 -5.10 1.78
N ALA A 123 12.06 -5.47 2.07
CA ALA A 123 11.70 -6.20 3.27
C ALA A 123 12.00 -7.71 3.19
N GLY A 124 12.50 -8.21 2.07
CA GLY A 124 12.74 -9.64 1.83
C GLY A 124 11.46 -10.46 1.72
N ALA A 125 10.32 -9.82 1.43
CA ALA A 125 9.00 -10.43 1.28
C ALA A 125 8.67 -10.73 -0.20
N GLN A 126 9.62 -11.35 -0.92
CA GLN A 126 9.42 -11.76 -2.31
C GLN A 126 8.20 -12.69 -2.43
N GLY A 127 7.39 -12.49 -3.47
CA GLY A 127 6.15 -13.25 -3.66
C GLY A 127 4.99 -12.78 -2.77
N GLY A 128 5.11 -11.63 -2.10
CA GLY A 128 4.01 -10.99 -1.36
C GLY A 128 2.87 -10.53 -2.27
N HIS A 129 1.89 -9.88 -1.67
CA HIS A 129 0.67 -9.45 -2.35
C HIS A 129 0.60 -7.93 -2.46
N ILE A 130 0.11 -7.44 -3.59
CA ILE A 130 -0.22 -6.03 -3.81
C ILE A 130 -1.71 -5.93 -4.07
N LEU A 131 -2.42 -5.09 -3.31
CA LEU A 131 -3.82 -4.77 -3.52
C LEU A 131 -3.92 -3.33 -4.05
N LEU A 132 -4.16 -3.18 -5.34
CA LEU A 132 -4.39 -1.89 -5.97
C LEU A 132 -5.87 -1.53 -5.88
N MET A 133 -6.17 -0.39 -5.27
CA MET A 133 -7.51 0.16 -5.12
C MET A 133 -7.60 1.46 -5.92
N THR A 134 -8.32 1.43 -7.03
CA THR A 134 -8.43 2.55 -7.98
C THR A 134 -9.83 2.59 -8.60
N ASP A 135 -10.21 3.69 -9.20
CA ASP A 135 -11.46 3.80 -9.96
C ASP A 135 -11.31 3.40 -11.44
N GLY A 136 -10.08 3.20 -11.90
CA GLY A 136 -9.83 2.73 -13.27
C GLY A 136 -8.34 2.60 -13.60
N LEU A 137 -8.07 1.73 -14.56
CA LEU A 137 -6.75 1.57 -15.17
C LEU A 137 -6.91 1.71 -16.68
N PRO A 138 -6.46 2.83 -17.28
CA PRO A 138 -6.38 2.95 -18.74
C PRO A 138 -5.55 1.84 -19.36
N GLY A 139 -5.88 1.40 -20.58
CA GLY A 139 -5.23 0.25 -21.21
C GLY A 139 -3.70 0.37 -21.36
N PHE A 140 -3.18 1.58 -21.57
CA PHE A 140 -1.74 1.84 -21.60
C PHE A 140 -1.06 1.69 -20.23
N GLU A 141 -1.75 2.00 -19.15
CA GLU A 141 -1.29 1.81 -17.76
C GLU A 141 -1.17 0.33 -17.40
N SER A 142 -2.07 -0.52 -17.90
CA SER A 142 -2.09 -1.95 -17.59
C SER A 142 -0.78 -2.64 -17.96
N ASN A 143 -0.15 -2.25 -19.09
CA ASN A 143 1.14 -2.79 -19.49
C ASN A 143 2.28 -2.31 -18.60
N ARG A 144 2.28 -1.03 -18.21
CA ARG A 144 3.26 -0.45 -17.28
C ARG A 144 3.17 -1.10 -15.90
N VAL A 145 1.95 -1.28 -15.39
CA VAL A 145 1.69 -1.99 -14.12
C VAL A 145 2.22 -3.43 -14.17
N ARG A 146 2.00 -4.14 -15.29
CA ARG A 146 2.52 -5.50 -15.46
C ARG A 146 4.05 -5.52 -15.40
N SER A 147 4.70 -4.64 -16.15
CA SER A 147 6.17 -4.55 -16.14
C SER A 147 6.73 -4.21 -14.73
N ALA A 148 6.01 -3.41 -13.94
CA ALA A 148 6.42 -3.06 -12.59
C ALA A 148 6.36 -4.24 -11.58
N LEU A 149 5.66 -5.33 -11.94
CA LEU A 149 5.54 -6.54 -11.11
C LEU A 149 6.61 -7.59 -11.42
N ASP A 150 7.16 -7.59 -12.66
CA ASP A 150 7.97 -8.69 -13.17
C ASP A 150 9.18 -9.01 -12.28
N ASP A 151 9.80 -7.98 -11.67
CA ASP A 151 11.00 -8.16 -10.83
C ASP A 151 10.71 -8.65 -9.40
N SER A 152 9.51 -8.41 -8.88
CA SER A 152 9.18 -8.73 -7.48
C SER A 152 8.62 -10.11 -7.25
N GLY A 153 8.08 -10.76 -8.30
CA GLY A 153 7.31 -11.98 -8.18
C GLY A 153 6.03 -11.82 -7.33
N ALA A 154 5.64 -10.59 -7.02
CA ALA A 154 4.45 -10.30 -6.24
C ALA A 154 3.17 -10.59 -7.04
N SER A 155 2.12 -10.99 -6.35
CA SER A 155 0.79 -11.10 -6.95
C SER A 155 0.05 -9.78 -6.84
N LEU A 156 -0.65 -9.37 -7.91
CA LEU A 156 -1.49 -8.17 -7.95
C LEU A 156 -2.96 -8.54 -7.94
N ALA A 157 -3.69 -8.01 -6.97
CA ALA A 157 -5.15 -7.95 -6.99
C ALA A 157 -5.58 -6.49 -7.21
N ILE A 158 -6.63 -6.28 -8.01
CA ILE A 158 -7.17 -4.96 -8.29
C ILE A 158 -8.61 -4.89 -7.79
N LEU A 159 -8.88 -3.92 -6.93
CA LEU A 159 -10.23 -3.59 -6.48
C LEU A 159 -10.68 -2.28 -7.14
N GLY A 160 -11.54 -2.40 -8.15
CA GLY A 160 -12.18 -1.26 -8.81
C GLY A 160 -13.24 -0.63 -7.91
N ILE A 161 -13.20 0.70 -7.76
CA ILE A 161 -14.14 1.45 -6.92
C ILE A 161 -14.83 2.51 -7.76
N GLY A 162 -16.07 2.26 -8.11
CA GLY A 162 -16.87 3.15 -8.97
C GLY A 162 -17.96 2.41 -9.68
N THR A 163 -18.75 3.14 -10.45
CA THR A 163 -19.80 2.59 -11.31
C THR A 163 -19.47 2.86 -12.78
N THR A 164 -20.05 2.08 -13.66
CA THR A 164 -19.88 2.25 -15.12
C THR A 164 -20.42 3.59 -15.64
N THR A 165 -21.38 4.18 -14.92
CA THR A 165 -21.97 5.48 -15.26
C THR A 165 -21.14 6.66 -14.72
N GLY A 166 -20.31 6.42 -13.70
CA GLY A 166 -19.53 7.47 -13.05
C GLY A 166 -20.40 8.54 -12.34
N ALA A 167 -19.74 9.55 -11.81
CA ALA A 167 -20.38 10.77 -11.30
C ALA A 167 -19.47 11.98 -11.49
N PRO A 168 -20.03 13.21 -11.46
CA PRO A 168 -19.21 14.42 -11.52
C PRO A 168 -18.21 14.48 -10.37
N ILE A 169 -16.98 14.92 -10.67
CA ILE A 169 -15.91 15.08 -9.69
C ILE A 169 -16.04 16.50 -9.09
N PRO A 170 -16.30 16.62 -7.76
CA PRO A 170 -16.43 17.93 -7.14
C PRO A 170 -15.07 18.63 -7.04
N LEU A 171 -15.06 19.94 -7.25
CA LEU A 171 -13.90 20.81 -7.06
C LEU A 171 -13.97 21.54 -5.72
N PRO A 172 -12.84 21.88 -5.08
CA PRO A 172 -12.80 22.58 -3.80
C PRO A 172 -13.48 23.96 -3.80
N ASN A 173 -13.56 24.60 -4.96
CA ASN A 173 -14.17 25.92 -5.17
C ASN A 173 -15.67 25.89 -5.49
N GLY A 174 -16.34 24.76 -5.32
CA GLY A 174 -17.77 24.63 -5.56
C GLY A 174 -18.13 24.56 -7.05
N GLY A 175 -17.67 23.54 -7.72
CA GLY A 175 -17.99 23.22 -9.11
C GLY A 175 -17.63 21.76 -9.37
N PHE A 176 -17.67 21.37 -10.64
CA PHE A 176 -17.30 20.03 -11.06
C PHE A 176 -16.19 20.08 -12.12
N LEU A 177 -15.31 19.10 -12.09
CA LEU A 177 -14.32 18.94 -13.15
C LEU A 177 -15.07 18.66 -14.46
N LYS A 178 -14.79 19.49 -15.48
CA LYS A 178 -15.34 19.29 -16.83
C LYS A 178 -14.38 18.42 -17.61
N ASP A 179 -14.89 17.34 -18.18
CA ASP A 179 -14.15 16.59 -19.19
C ASP A 179 -14.14 17.42 -20.49
N ASN A 180 -12.96 17.77 -20.97
CA ASN A 180 -12.76 18.53 -22.21
C ASN A 180 -12.58 17.58 -23.41
N ARG A 181 -13.33 16.48 -23.45
CA ARG A 181 -13.39 15.61 -24.62
C ARG A 181 -14.35 16.16 -25.68
#